data_8b9d3cf9eaf51c4797c86d266b17251d
#
_entry.id   8b9d3cf9eaf51c4797c86d266b17251d
#
_cell.length_a   1.000
_cell.length_b   1.000
_cell.length_c   1.000
_cell.angle_alpha   90.00
_cell.angle_beta   90.00
_cell.angle_gamma   90.00
#
_symmetry.space_group_name_H-M   'P 1'
#
loop_
_entity.id
_entity.type
_entity.pdbx_description
1 polymer ?
#
loop_
_entity_poly.entity_id
_entity_poly.type
_entity_poly.pdbx_seq_one_letter_code
_entity_poly.pdbx_strand_id
1 'polypeptide(L)'
;MAAAVLVAALVAGGRLLAARRFRVLRASAPAALWAALQTEPDGRPTVVAFSTPGCTACHTAQRPALAALEQRVGGGVRVVHVDAAARPEVARAFGVMTVPATTVLDAGGAVLAANQGFASAETLAGQLGARATAGST
;
A
#
# COMPACT_ATOMS: atom_id res chain seq x y z
N MET A 1 19.03 -29.88 -12.29
CA MET A 1 19.88 -28.67 -12.21
C MET A 1 19.29 -27.51 -12.99
N ALA A 2 18.93 -27.66 -14.26
CA ALA A 2 18.35 -26.57 -15.06
C ALA A 2 17.02 -26.01 -14.52
N ALA A 3 16.14 -26.87 -13.98
CA ALA A 3 14.85 -26.44 -13.41
C ALA A 3 15.02 -25.59 -12.14
N ALA A 4 15.99 -25.91 -11.27
CA ALA A 4 16.26 -25.14 -10.06
C ALA A 4 16.83 -23.76 -10.39
N VAL A 5 17.68 -23.66 -11.41
CA VAL A 5 18.22 -22.38 -11.89
C VAL A 5 17.12 -21.52 -12.50
N LEU A 6 16.19 -22.13 -13.25
CA LEU A 6 15.06 -21.44 -13.85
C LEU A 6 14.10 -20.86 -12.78
N VAL A 7 13.79 -21.65 -11.77
CA VAL A 7 12.93 -21.21 -10.65
C VAL A 7 13.61 -20.10 -9.86
N ALA A 8 14.91 -20.20 -9.57
CA ALA A 8 15.67 -19.16 -8.90
C ALA A 8 15.69 -17.87 -9.71
N ALA A 9 15.85 -17.96 -11.05
CA ALA A 9 15.83 -16.80 -11.93
C ALA A 9 14.44 -16.14 -11.96
N LEU A 10 13.35 -16.93 -11.98
CA LEU A 10 11.97 -16.41 -11.94
C LEU A 10 11.66 -15.72 -10.62
N VAL A 11 12.07 -16.29 -9.50
CA VAL A 11 11.88 -15.69 -8.16
C VAL A 11 12.69 -14.40 -8.03
N ALA A 12 13.95 -14.40 -8.46
CA ALA A 12 14.80 -13.22 -8.46
C ALA A 12 14.25 -12.12 -9.37
N GLY A 13 13.76 -12.48 -10.57
CA GLY A 13 13.12 -11.57 -11.51
C GLY A 13 11.86 -10.96 -10.95
N GLY A 14 11.00 -11.76 -10.29
CA GLY A 14 9.80 -11.28 -9.62
C GLY A 14 10.09 -10.31 -8.48
N ARG A 15 11.10 -10.59 -7.66
CA ARG A 15 11.55 -9.70 -6.58
C ARG A 15 12.13 -8.39 -7.11
N LEU A 16 12.92 -8.47 -8.19
CA LEU A 16 13.46 -7.27 -8.85
C LEU A 16 12.37 -6.38 -9.43
N LEU A 17 11.36 -6.97 -10.08
CA LEU A 17 10.22 -6.22 -10.63
C LEU A 17 9.40 -5.57 -9.50
N ALA A 18 9.13 -6.27 -8.40
CA ALA A 18 8.45 -5.71 -7.25
C ALA A 18 9.25 -4.56 -6.63
N ALA A 19 10.56 -4.73 -6.47
CA ALA A 19 11.44 -3.68 -5.94
C ALA A 19 11.54 -2.48 -6.89
N ARG A 20 11.54 -2.69 -8.21
CA ARG A 20 11.50 -1.60 -9.20
C ARG A 20 10.20 -0.82 -9.12
N ARG A 21 9.07 -1.50 -9.03
CA ARG A 21 7.75 -0.86 -8.90
C ARG A 21 7.66 -0.03 -7.64
N PHE A 22 8.13 -0.57 -6.52
CA PHE A 22 8.18 0.18 -5.26
C PHE A 22 9.08 1.41 -5.35
N ARG A 23 10.24 1.29 -6.00
CA ARG A 23 11.14 2.44 -6.23
C ARG A 23 10.53 3.49 -7.14
N VAL A 24 9.83 3.08 -8.20
CA VAL A 24 9.11 4.00 -9.09
C VAL A 24 8.02 4.73 -8.32
N LEU A 25 7.25 4.01 -7.50
CA LEU A 25 6.22 4.60 -6.68
C LEU A 25 6.79 5.59 -5.66
N ARG A 26 7.89 5.23 -5.00
CA ARG A 26 8.59 6.14 -4.06
C ARG A 26 9.21 7.35 -4.75
N ALA A 27 9.65 7.19 -5.99
CA ALA A 27 10.20 8.27 -6.80
C ALA A 27 9.11 9.16 -7.38
N SER A 28 7.86 8.69 -7.44
CA SER A 28 6.72 9.54 -7.84
C SER A 28 6.59 10.69 -6.85
N ALA A 29 6.46 11.90 -7.37
CA ALA A 29 6.24 13.05 -6.52
C ALA A 29 4.96 12.83 -5.68
N PRO A 30 5.02 12.95 -4.34
CA PRO A 30 3.84 12.76 -3.50
C PRO A 30 2.62 13.55 -3.97
N ALA A 31 2.83 14.77 -4.47
CA ALA A 31 1.79 15.62 -5.01
C ALA A 31 1.00 14.96 -6.14
N ALA A 32 1.66 14.16 -7.01
CA ALA A 32 0.99 13.46 -8.11
C ALA A 32 0.04 12.36 -7.60
N LEU A 33 0.43 11.64 -6.56
CA LEU A 33 -0.40 10.61 -5.94
C LEU A 33 -1.63 11.22 -5.27
N TRP A 34 -1.45 12.31 -4.53
CA TRP A 34 -2.55 13.01 -3.88
C TRP A 34 -3.49 13.67 -4.88
N ALA A 35 -2.98 14.20 -5.98
CA ALA A 35 -3.79 14.71 -7.09
C ALA A 35 -4.63 13.58 -7.71
N ALA A 36 -4.07 12.39 -7.92
CA ALA A 36 -4.81 11.23 -8.40
C ALA A 36 -5.93 10.82 -7.45
N LEU A 37 -5.69 10.88 -6.14
CA LEU A 37 -6.72 10.62 -5.11
C LEU A 37 -7.79 11.71 -5.05
N GLN A 38 -7.55 12.88 -5.61
CA GLN A 38 -8.44 14.06 -5.54
C GLN A 38 -8.68 14.52 -4.09
N THR A 39 -7.66 14.42 -3.26
CA THR A 39 -7.66 14.89 -1.87
C THR A 39 -6.26 15.35 -1.50
N GLU A 40 -6.10 15.92 -0.32
CA GLU A 40 -4.82 16.40 0.19
C GLU A 40 -4.45 15.69 1.51
N PRO A 41 -3.15 15.64 1.86
CA PRO A 41 -2.74 15.18 3.18
C PRO A 41 -3.39 16.03 4.27
N ASP A 42 -3.80 15.39 5.37
CA ASP A 42 -4.44 16.07 6.51
C ASP A 42 -3.56 16.08 7.77
N GLY A 43 -2.27 15.79 7.62
CA GLY A 43 -1.31 15.73 8.72
C GLY A 43 -1.26 14.38 9.43
N ARG A 44 -2.10 13.43 9.04
CA ARG A 44 -2.08 12.06 9.56
C ARG A 44 -1.42 11.11 8.55
N PRO A 45 -0.70 10.07 9.02
CA PRO A 45 -0.35 8.96 8.16
C PRO A 45 -1.61 8.36 7.53
N THR A 46 -1.51 7.93 6.28
CA THR A 46 -2.66 7.46 5.50
C THR A 46 -2.40 6.08 4.94
N VAL A 47 -3.40 5.21 5.02
CA VAL A 47 -3.43 3.94 4.30
C VAL A 47 -4.46 4.07 3.17
N VAL A 48 -4.00 3.93 1.93
CA VAL A 48 -4.87 3.88 0.76
C VAL A 48 -5.15 2.41 0.46
N ALA A 49 -6.41 2.01 0.56
CA ALA A 49 -6.85 0.63 0.38
C ALA A 49 -7.59 0.49 -0.95
N PHE A 50 -7.09 -0.38 -1.80
CA PHE A 50 -7.65 -0.67 -3.12
C PHE A 50 -8.44 -1.96 -3.08
N SER A 51 -9.66 -1.91 -3.61
CA SER A 51 -10.58 -3.04 -3.66
C SER A 51 -11.41 -2.97 -4.94
N THR A 52 -12.16 -4.03 -5.20
CA THR A 52 -13.21 -4.05 -6.23
C THR A 52 -14.46 -4.68 -5.64
N PRO A 53 -15.66 -4.44 -6.21
CA PRO A 53 -16.90 -5.01 -5.69
C PRO A 53 -16.90 -6.54 -5.64
N GLY A 54 -16.24 -7.20 -6.60
CA GLY A 54 -16.17 -8.67 -6.68
C GLY A 54 -15.05 -9.31 -5.86
N CYS A 55 -14.26 -8.53 -5.14
CA CYS A 55 -13.11 -9.04 -4.39
C CYS A 55 -13.54 -9.54 -3.01
N THR A 56 -13.72 -10.85 -2.85
CA THR A 56 -14.11 -11.45 -1.56
C THR A 56 -13.09 -11.16 -0.47
N ALA A 57 -11.79 -11.34 -0.73
CA ALA A 57 -10.73 -11.09 0.24
C ALA A 57 -10.67 -9.63 0.69
N CYS A 58 -11.02 -8.69 -0.18
CA CYS A 58 -11.12 -7.28 0.19
C CYS A 58 -12.18 -7.04 1.26
N HIS A 59 -13.31 -7.71 1.14
CA HIS A 59 -14.44 -7.52 2.05
C HIS A 59 -14.34 -8.35 3.33
N THR A 60 -13.85 -9.60 3.23
CA THR A 60 -13.83 -10.55 4.35
C THR A 60 -12.54 -10.56 5.16
N ALA A 61 -11.45 -10.09 4.59
CA ALA A 61 -10.14 -10.08 5.25
C ALA A 61 -9.54 -8.67 5.38
N GLN A 62 -9.42 -7.94 4.27
CA GLN A 62 -8.72 -6.65 4.30
C GLN A 62 -9.52 -5.57 5.04
N ARG A 63 -10.82 -5.48 4.81
CA ARG A 63 -11.66 -4.47 5.49
C ARG A 63 -11.68 -4.65 7.01
N PRO A 64 -11.86 -5.87 7.58
CA PRO A 64 -11.71 -6.07 9.01
C PRO A 64 -10.33 -5.73 9.56
N ALA A 65 -9.26 -6.01 8.80
CA ALA A 65 -7.89 -5.66 9.22
C ALA A 65 -7.70 -4.14 9.28
N LEU A 66 -8.27 -3.39 8.35
CA LEU A 66 -8.24 -1.91 8.39
C LEU A 66 -9.03 -1.37 9.58
N ALA A 67 -10.19 -1.93 9.87
CA ALA A 67 -10.99 -1.55 11.05
C ALA A 67 -10.22 -1.83 12.35
N ALA A 68 -9.54 -2.97 12.44
CA ALA A 68 -8.70 -3.30 13.59
C ALA A 68 -7.50 -2.34 13.73
N LEU A 69 -6.91 -1.93 12.61
CA LEU A 69 -5.85 -0.92 12.59
C LEU A 69 -6.34 0.42 13.16
N GLU A 70 -7.50 0.88 12.69
CA GLU A 70 -8.09 2.14 13.16
C GLU A 70 -8.38 2.11 14.67
N GLN A 71 -8.89 0.98 15.19
CA GLN A 71 -9.11 0.80 16.62
C GLN A 71 -7.79 0.81 17.41
N ARG A 72 -6.74 0.22 16.85
CA ARG A 72 -5.43 0.09 17.48
C ARG A 72 -4.70 1.42 17.61
N VAL A 73 -4.77 2.28 16.59
CA VAL A 73 -4.06 3.56 16.53
C VAL A 73 -4.98 4.77 16.81
N GLY A 74 -6.25 4.53 17.06
CA GLY A 74 -7.24 5.58 17.29
C GLY A 74 -7.37 6.51 16.09
N GLY A 75 -7.49 7.81 16.29
CA GLY A 75 -7.57 8.81 15.24
C GLY A 75 -6.23 9.13 14.55
N GLY A 76 -5.17 8.38 14.86
CA GLY A 76 -3.81 8.62 14.36
C GLY A 76 -3.54 8.14 12.94
N VAL A 77 -4.51 7.51 12.28
CA VAL A 77 -4.38 7.05 10.90
C VAL A 77 -5.64 7.43 10.11
N ARG A 78 -5.44 7.80 8.86
CA ARG A 78 -6.52 8.02 7.89
C ARG A 78 -6.56 6.83 6.94
N VAL A 79 -7.73 6.26 6.72
CA VAL A 79 -7.94 5.20 5.72
C VAL A 79 -8.73 5.77 4.56
N VAL A 80 -8.18 5.68 3.36
CA VAL A 80 -8.84 6.10 2.12
C VAL A 80 -9.12 4.85 1.30
N HIS A 81 -10.39 4.60 1.00
CA HIS A 81 -10.81 3.47 0.18
C HIS A 81 -10.94 3.89 -1.27
N VAL A 82 -10.36 3.10 -2.18
CA VAL A 82 -10.43 3.32 -3.62
C VAL A 82 -10.99 2.06 -4.29
N ASP A 83 -12.04 2.22 -5.07
CA ASP A 83 -12.53 1.19 -5.97
C ASP A 83 -11.65 1.19 -7.24
N ALA A 84 -10.80 0.17 -7.37
CA ALA A 84 -9.86 0.05 -8.47
C ALA A 84 -10.57 -0.21 -9.81
N ALA A 85 -11.79 -0.75 -9.80
CA ALA A 85 -12.58 -0.95 -11.00
C ALA A 85 -13.21 0.36 -11.50
N ALA A 86 -13.69 1.19 -10.58
CA ALA A 86 -14.29 2.48 -10.90
C ALA A 86 -13.24 3.56 -11.21
N ARG A 87 -12.07 3.46 -10.57
CA ARG A 87 -10.98 4.45 -10.70
C ARG A 87 -9.66 3.77 -11.09
N PRO A 88 -9.58 3.17 -12.30
CA PRO A 88 -8.37 2.46 -12.72
C PRO A 88 -7.15 3.38 -12.88
N GLU A 89 -7.36 4.66 -13.14
CA GLU A 89 -6.29 5.65 -13.24
C GLU A 89 -5.56 5.84 -11.90
N VAL A 90 -6.30 5.79 -10.78
CA VAL A 90 -5.72 5.88 -9.44
C VAL A 90 -4.93 4.62 -9.12
N ALA A 91 -5.51 3.45 -9.40
CA ALA A 91 -4.81 2.17 -9.22
C ALA A 91 -3.49 2.14 -9.99
N ARG A 92 -3.47 2.63 -11.22
CA ARG A 92 -2.25 2.74 -12.04
C ARG A 92 -1.23 3.71 -11.44
N ALA A 93 -1.67 4.87 -10.97
CA ALA A 93 -0.79 5.86 -10.34
C ALA A 93 -0.08 5.27 -9.10
N PHE A 94 -0.77 4.41 -8.35
CA PHE A 94 -0.22 3.74 -7.17
C PHE A 94 0.46 2.40 -7.49
N GLY A 95 0.57 2.01 -8.75
CA GLY A 95 1.23 0.76 -9.14
C GLY A 95 0.49 -0.50 -8.71
N VAL A 96 -0.82 -0.42 -8.50
CA VAL A 96 -1.65 -1.54 -8.07
C VAL A 96 -1.83 -2.54 -9.21
N MET A 97 -1.49 -3.80 -8.94
CA MET A 97 -1.57 -4.90 -9.91
C MET A 97 -2.66 -5.89 -9.57
N THR A 98 -3.02 -6.00 -8.30
CA THR A 98 -4.01 -6.93 -7.79
C THR A 98 -4.72 -6.30 -6.59
N VAL A 99 -5.90 -6.80 -6.27
CA VAL A 99 -6.64 -6.41 -5.07
C VAL A 99 -6.83 -7.64 -4.16
N PRO A 100 -6.81 -7.47 -2.84
CA PRO A 100 -6.59 -6.22 -2.13
C PRO A 100 -5.17 -5.70 -2.28
N ALA A 101 -5.00 -4.39 -2.22
CA ALA A 101 -3.69 -3.74 -2.17
C ALA A 101 -3.77 -2.54 -1.24
N THR A 102 -2.66 -2.21 -0.59
CA THR A 102 -2.58 -1.07 0.31
C THR A 102 -1.29 -0.29 0.07
N THR A 103 -1.39 1.02 0.14
CA THR A 103 -0.23 1.91 0.11
C THR A 103 -0.22 2.73 1.39
N VAL A 104 0.88 2.71 2.11
CA VAL A 104 1.04 3.43 3.37
C VAL A 104 1.83 4.71 3.10
N LEU A 105 1.26 5.85 3.47
CA LEU A 105 1.84 7.18 3.30
C LEU A 105 2.09 7.80 4.67
N ASP A 106 3.19 8.53 4.83
CA ASP A 106 3.46 9.25 6.06
C ASP A 106 2.61 10.53 6.18
N ALA A 107 2.73 11.22 7.31
CA ALA A 107 1.98 12.44 7.59
C ALA A 107 2.25 13.56 6.56
N GLY A 108 3.42 13.56 5.94
CA GLY A 108 3.79 14.48 4.87
C GLY A 108 3.35 14.03 3.49
N GLY A 109 2.76 12.83 3.37
CA GLY A 109 2.25 12.29 2.11
C GLY A 109 3.24 11.45 1.32
N ALA A 110 4.43 11.17 1.84
CA ALA A 110 5.43 10.32 1.19
C ALA A 110 5.13 8.84 1.39
N VAL A 111 5.45 8.01 0.39
CA VAL A 111 5.20 6.57 0.44
C VAL A 111 6.16 5.89 1.41
N LEU A 112 5.61 5.18 2.40
CA LEU A 112 6.36 4.35 3.35
C LEU A 112 6.40 2.89 2.92
N ALA A 113 5.31 2.36 2.40
CA ALA A 113 5.20 0.96 2.00
C ALA A 113 4.10 0.78 0.96
N ALA A 114 4.22 -0.28 0.17
CA ALA A 114 3.18 -0.72 -0.77
C ALA A 114 3.04 -2.24 -0.66
N ASN A 115 1.82 -2.72 -0.47
CA ASN A 115 1.52 -4.14 -0.32
C ASN A 115 0.61 -4.59 -1.46
N GLN A 116 1.05 -5.59 -2.20
CA GLN A 116 0.23 -6.31 -3.18
C GLN A 116 -0.33 -7.55 -2.48
N GLY A 117 -1.65 -7.69 -2.42
CA GLY A 117 -2.33 -8.70 -1.64
C GLY A 117 -2.69 -8.23 -0.23
N PHE A 118 -3.24 -9.14 0.55
CA PHE A 118 -3.69 -8.86 1.92
C PHE A 118 -2.54 -8.37 2.82
N ALA A 119 -2.81 -7.32 3.60
CA ALA A 119 -1.91 -6.83 4.64
C ALA A 119 -2.66 -6.82 5.99
N SER A 120 -2.09 -7.48 7.00
CA SER A 120 -2.68 -7.53 8.33
C SER A 120 -2.59 -6.19 9.05
N ALA A 121 -3.42 -6.01 10.07
CA ALA A 121 -3.35 -4.83 10.95
C ALA A 121 -1.96 -4.67 11.58
N GLU A 122 -1.30 -5.78 11.96
CA GLU A 122 0.07 -5.76 12.49
C GLU A 122 1.08 -5.28 11.47
N THR A 123 0.99 -5.78 10.24
CA THR A 123 1.88 -5.37 9.16
C THR A 123 1.73 -3.87 8.89
N LEU A 124 0.50 -3.40 8.77
CA LEU A 124 0.22 -1.99 8.51
C LEU A 124 0.66 -1.09 9.67
N ALA A 125 0.39 -1.50 10.92
CA ALA A 125 0.85 -0.78 12.11
C ALA A 125 2.39 -0.67 12.15
N GLY A 126 3.08 -1.76 11.82
CA GLY A 126 4.54 -1.77 11.74
C GLY A 126 5.08 -0.83 10.66
N GLN A 127 4.44 -0.78 9.51
CA GLN A 127 4.81 0.11 8.41
C GLN A 127 4.58 1.59 8.77
N LEU A 128 3.48 1.90 9.47
CA LEU A 128 3.20 3.23 9.98
C LEU A 128 4.22 3.67 11.05
N GLY A 129 4.62 2.74 11.93
CA GLY A 129 5.55 2.99 13.02
C GLY A 129 7.02 3.02 12.62
N ALA A 130 7.38 2.49 11.45
CA ALA A 130 8.78 2.33 11.02
C ALA A 130 9.54 3.66 10.96
N ARG A 131 8.87 4.78 10.78
CA ARG A 131 9.47 6.12 10.73
C ARG A 131 9.48 6.84 12.09
N ALA A 132 8.62 6.44 13.02
CA ALA A 132 8.64 6.99 14.38
C ALA A 132 9.93 6.61 15.11
N THR A 133 10.50 5.43 14.82
CA THR A 133 11.78 4.97 15.35
C THR A 133 12.99 5.54 14.62
N ALA A 134 12.87 5.88 13.35
CA ALA A 134 13.96 6.49 12.56
C ALA A 134 14.11 8.00 12.82
N GLY A 135 13.08 8.65 13.36
CA GLY A 135 13.10 10.08 13.69
C GLY A 135 13.49 10.40 15.14
N SER A 136 13.75 9.39 15.97
CA SER A 136 14.11 9.58 17.38
C SER A 136 15.61 9.43 17.66
N THR A 137 16.42 9.48 16.65
CA THR A 137 17.86 9.67 16.74
C THR A 137 18.21 11.06 16.20
#